data_4e5434b2cd729d6aa2b4a9e3c6aa1133
#
_entry.id   4e5434b2cd729d6aa2b4a9e3c6aa1133
#
_cell.length_a   1.000
_cell.length_b   1.000
_cell.length_c   1.000
_cell.angle_alpha   90.00
_cell.angle_beta   90.00
_cell.angle_gamma   90.00
#
_symmetry.space_group_name_H-M   'P 1'
#
loop_
_entity.id
_entity.type
_entity.pdbx_description
1 polymer ?
#
loop_
_entity_poly.entity_id
_entity_poly.type
_entity_poly.pdbx_seq_one_letter_code
_entity_poly.pdbx_strand_id
1 'polypeptide(L)' 'MKEDKEKLAISVREAAELLGISVPTAYELARRADFPAFHVGRRTLVDRAGLASWVSAQTGRKS' A
#
# COMPACT_ATOMS: atom_id res chain seq x y z
N MET A 1 -3.00 8.23 22.82
CA MET A 1 -3.09 8.19 22.40
C MET A 1 -3.02 8.10 21.77
N LYS A 2 -2.97 7.89 21.45
CA LYS A 2 -2.96 7.83 20.79
C LYS A 2 -3.13 7.64 20.05
N GLU A 3 -3.14 7.63 19.60
CA GLU A 3 -3.20 7.50 18.77
C GLU A 3 -3.14 6.83 18.05
N ASP A 4 -3.20 6.24 18.05
CA ASP A 4 -3.19 5.60 17.29
C ASP A 4 -4.15 5.52 16.44
N LYS A 5 -4.57 6.20 15.98
CA LYS A 5 -5.43 6.24 15.16
C LYS A 5 -5.03 5.67 13.94
N GLU A 6 -5.78 5.09 13.13
CA GLU A 6 -5.39 4.51 11.88
C GLU A 6 -5.16 5.59 10.88
N LYS A 7 -4.10 5.48 10.15
CA LYS A 7 -3.81 6.44 9.11
C LYS A 7 -4.63 6.12 7.88
N LEU A 8 -5.03 7.15 7.16
CA LEU A 8 -5.73 6.95 5.90
C LEU A 8 -4.77 6.55 4.79
N ALA A 9 -3.54 6.99 4.89
CA ALA A 9 -2.50 6.65 3.92
C ALA A 9 -1.22 6.31 4.67
N ILE A 10 -0.42 5.45 4.07
CA ILE A 10 0.82 4.99 4.68
C ILE A 10 1.94 5.14 3.67
N SER A 11 3.17 5.05 4.15
CA SER A 11 4.32 5.14 3.26
C SER A 11 4.49 3.82 2.51
N VAL A 12 5.28 3.85 1.44
CA VAL A 12 5.57 2.62 0.70
C VAL A 12 6.30 1.64 1.60
N ARG A 13 7.17 2.15 2.49
CA ARG A 13 7.88 1.28 3.41
C ARG A 13 6.92 0.58 4.36
N GLU A 14 5.94 1.31 4.88
CA GLU A 14 4.96 0.68 5.76
C GLU A 14 4.13 -0.33 4.98
N ALA A 15 3.78 -0.01 3.74
CA ALA A 15 3.03 -0.96 2.93
C ALA A 15 3.83 -2.23 2.73
N ALA A 16 5.15 -2.11 2.52
CA ALA A 16 5.99 -3.28 2.37
C ALA A 16 5.93 -4.16 3.61
N GLU A 17 5.97 -3.53 4.79
CA GLU A 17 5.89 -4.29 6.02
C GLU A 17 4.55 -4.99 6.17
N LEU A 18 3.48 -4.31 5.83
CA LEU A 18 2.17 -4.90 5.95
C LEU A 18 1.99 -6.04 4.96
N LEU A 19 2.61 -5.94 3.80
CA LEU A 19 2.51 -6.98 2.80
C LEU A 19 3.53 -8.11 3.01
N GLY A 20 4.53 -7.87 3.83
CA GLY A 20 5.57 -8.87 4.06
C GLY A 20 6.53 -9.00 2.91
N ILE A 21 6.80 -7.92 2.21
CA ILE A 21 7.71 -7.94 1.06
C ILE A 21 8.81 -6.90 1.27
N SER A 22 9.82 -6.96 0.42
CA SER A 22 10.92 -6.01 0.52
C SER A 22 10.47 -4.63 0.05
N VAL A 23 11.16 -3.59 0.51
CA VAL A 23 10.84 -2.23 0.11
C VAL A 23 11.01 -2.02 -1.40
N PRO A 24 12.10 -2.49 -2.02
CA PRO A 24 12.21 -2.34 -3.47
C PRO A 24 11.05 -2.96 -4.23
N THR A 25 10.57 -4.12 -3.77
CA THR A 25 9.44 -4.75 -4.41
C THR A 25 8.19 -3.91 -4.25
N ALA A 26 8.02 -3.31 -3.06
CA ALA A 26 6.87 -2.45 -2.83
C ALA A 26 6.90 -1.22 -3.75
N TYR A 27 8.09 -0.66 -3.99
CA TYR A 27 8.19 0.47 -4.91
C TYR A 27 7.85 0.07 -6.34
N GLU A 28 8.19 -1.16 -6.72
CA GLU A 28 7.81 -1.64 -8.03
C GLU A 28 6.29 -1.76 -8.14
N LEU A 29 5.65 -2.26 -7.08
CA LEU A 29 4.20 -2.34 -7.07
C LEU A 29 3.59 -0.96 -7.17
N ALA A 30 4.20 0.03 -6.51
CA ALA A 30 3.66 1.37 -6.50
C ALA A 30 3.62 2.01 -7.88
N ARG A 31 4.38 1.46 -8.84
CA ARG A 31 4.35 2.00 -10.18
C ARG A 31 3.24 1.40 -11.02
N ARG A 32 2.59 0.37 -10.54
CA ARG A 32 1.55 -0.26 -11.31
C ARG A 32 0.30 0.57 -11.25
N ALA A 33 -0.44 0.60 -12.34
CA ALA A 33 -1.65 1.38 -12.41
C ALA A 33 -2.74 0.83 -11.50
N ASP A 34 -2.72 -0.46 -11.22
CA ASP A 34 -3.74 -1.07 -10.39
C ASP A 34 -3.45 -1.00 -8.89
N PHE A 35 -2.28 -0.53 -8.52
CA PHE A 35 -1.92 -0.49 -7.11
C PHE A 35 -2.37 0.85 -6.52
N PRO A 36 -2.90 0.87 -5.30
CA PRO A 36 -3.47 2.10 -4.73
C PRO A 36 -2.41 3.05 -4.17
N ALA A 37 -1.49 3.47 -5.02
CA ALA A 37 -0.46 4.41 -4.64
C ALA A 37 -0.77 5.77 -5.26
N PHE A 38 -0.39 6.82 -4.58
CA PHE A 38 -0.58 8.16 -5.09
C PHE A 38 0.53 9.05 -4.56
N HIS A 39 0.64 10.24 -5.11
CA HIS A 39 1.72 11.15 -4.75
C HIS A 39 1.17 12.39 -4.08
N VAL A 40 1.87 12.81 -3.03
CA VAL A 40 1.56 14.07 -2.36
C VAL A 40 2.89 14.81 -2.29
N GLY A 41 3.01 15.86 -3.08
CA GLY A 41 4.28 16.54 -3.19
C GLY A 41 5.31 15.58 -3.75
N ARG A 42 6.37 15.37 -3.00
CA ARG A 42 7.40 14.46 -3.45
C ARG A 42 7.28 13.08 -2.86
N ARG A 43 6.26 12.86 -2.06
CA ARG A 43 6.12 11.59 -1.37
C ARG A 43 5.18 10.69 -2.11
N THR A 44 5.49 9.42 -2.09
CA THR A 44 4.58 8.40 -2.62
C THR A 44 3.92 7.74 -1.42
N LEU A 45 2.61 7.73 -1.43
CA LEU A 45 1.84 7.15 -0.35
C LEU A 45 0.92 6.07 -0.89
N VAL A 46 0.45 5.22 0.01
CA VAL A 46 -0.44 4.13 -0.38
C VAL A 46 -1.74 4.30 0.39
N ASP A 47 -2.86 4.23 -0.31
CA ASP A 47 -4.17 4.32 0.31
C ASP A 47 -4.38 3.04 1.12
N ARG A 48 -4.51 3.17 2.42
CA ARG A 48 -4.57 2.02 3.29
C ARG A 48 -5.76 1.13 3.00
N ALA A 49 -6.93 1.72 2.84
CA ALA A 49 -8.12 0.93 2.53
C ALA A 49 -8.00 0.28 1.15
N GLY A 50 -7.44 1.03 0.19
CA GLY A 50 -7.22 0.49 -1.13
C GLY A 50 -6.25 -0.66 -1.13
N LEU A 51 -5.25 -0.62 -0.24
CA LEU A 51 -4.28 -1.69 -0.15
C LEU A 51 -4.96 -3.00 0.27
N ALA A 52 -5.84 -2.93 1.24
CA ALA A 52 -6.55 -4.12 1.69
C ALA A 52 -7.40 -4.68 0.56
N SER A 53 -8.07 -3.83 -0.19
CA SER A 53 -8.88 -4.27 -1.31
C SER A 53 -8.01 -4.87 -2.41
N TRP A 54 -6.84 -4.26 -2.66
CA TRP A 54 -5.94 -4.76 -3.68
C TRP A 54 -5.45 -6.17 -3.34
N VAL A 55 -5.12 -6.39 -2.06
CA VAL A 55 -4.67 -7.71 -1.63
C VAL A 55 -5.79 -8.73 -1.80
N SER A 56 -7.00 -8.37 -1.43
CA SER A 56 -8.12 -9.27 -1.61
C SER A 56 -8.33 -9.63 -3.07
N ALA A 57 -8.15 -8.65 -3.95
CA ALA A 57 -8.31 -8.88 -5.38
C ALA A 57 -7.27 -9.86 -5.90
N GLN A 58 -6.03 -9.79 -5.34
CA GLN A 58 -5.00 -10.71 -5.78
C GLN A 58 -5.33 -12.15 -5.41
N THR A 59 -5.81 -12.35 -4.19
CA THR A 59 -6.12 -13.70 -3.76
C THR A 59 -7.42 -14.18 -4.38
N GLY A 60 -8.35 -13.30 -4.58
CA GLY A 60 -9.64 -13.68 -5.14
C GLY A 60 -9.60 -14.05 -6.59
N ARG A 61 -8.51 -13.59 -7.30
CA ARG A 61 -8.45 -13.90 -8.65
C ARG A 61 -8.03 -15.26 -8.88
N LYS A 62 -7.51 -15.91 -7.99
CA LYS A 62 -7.02 -17.07 -8.18
C LYS A 62 -7.97 -18.01 -8.34
N SER A 63 -8.45 -18.33 -8.55
CA SER A 63 -9.35 -19.22 -8.72
C SER A 63 -9.17 -20.36 -9.08
#